data_b80793d832a7a8cbf1bf2b86ac190d4f
#
_entry.id   b80793d832a7a8cbf1bf2b86ac190d4f
#
_cell.length_a   1.000
_cell.length_b   1.000
_cell.length_c   1.000
_cell.angle_alpha   90.00
_cell.angle_beta   90.00
_cell.angle_gamma   90.00
#
_symmetry.space_group_name_H-M   'P 1'
#
loop_
_entity.id
_entity.type
_entity.pdbx_description
1 polymer ?
#
loop_
_entity_poly.entity_id
_entity_poly.type
_entity_poly.pdbx_seq_one_letter_code
_entity_poly.pdbx_strand_id
1 'polypeptide(L)'
;MFKKLLALLFVAVFSAVSGYAVKNYPPANQWTILLARSLSKDIFELNGVPYLQPLVEVVNATANSRFFSSAYVPKGTNNFYIKFGVNGMQGFVPKNKKEYNPTLPVEPYDPSNTADLIQRLAPFLNVDITTSPPTVAVKDTAGLIYYTFRLLMYDGVRKGKIKPPAVAPTILGKGKTFLEIPHDTIRSLLNENPIFSLLPQTLRDTIYKSIESFPEKFDLPEGLNIRNILAGIPQLEIGSLYGTELTLRFIPKINLGKNIGDFSFWGIGIRHSLSQYIQQPFVDVAFQVAYQGTNLQNTIGVTNAKLNANANFFNANLHLSKRLSKNFEIYSGFSYEHLNINTDFTYYLPITVQYQLGLIWLDDNGTPEDYSDDFFRKNPELGYNGDPYGPMVKNVVLSDNNLKFTLGVVANFGNFATCLDYNIGKVNILSFGLVYKFDLIKKKNGVDN
;
A
#
# COMPACT_ATOMS: atom_id res chain seq x y z
N MET A 1 13.77 -14.13 -20.70
CA MET A 1 12.82 -13.14 -21.22
C MET A 1 12.51 -12.03 -20.21
N PHE A 2 12.32 -12.31 -18.94
CA PHE A 2 12.02 -11.33 -17.86
C PHE A 2 13.17 -10.32 -17.57
N LYS A 3 14.44 -10.73 -17.66
CA LYS A 3 15.60 -9.82 -17.45
C LYS A 3 15.76 -8.74 -18.53
N LYS A 4 15.27 -8.98 -19.76
CA LYS A 4 15.29 -7.98 -20.84
C LYS A 4 14.15 -6.96 -20.74
N LEU A 5 13.03 -7.33 -20.10
CA LEU A 5 11.90 -6.42 -19.88
C LEU A 5 12.22 -5.39 -18.78
N LEU A 6 13.00 -5.75 -17.76
CA LEU A 6 13.41 -4.86 -16.69
C LEU A 6 14.47 -3.84 -17.15
N ALA A 7 15.38 -4.25 -18.04
CA ALA A 7 16.36 -3.34 -18.65
C ALA A 7 15.68 -2.32 -19.59
N LEU A 8 14.63 -2.72 -20.30
CA LEU A 8 13.84 -1.82 -21.17
C LEU A 8 13.01 -0.79 -20.39
N LEU A 9 12.58 -1.10 -19.16
CA LEU A 9 11.89 -0.15 -18.29
C LEU A 9 12.87 0.90 -17.71
N PHE A 10 14.13 0.55 -17.49
CA PHE A 10 15.16 1.49 -17.08
C PHE A 10 15.57 2.44 -18.23
N VAL A 11 15.64 1.95 -19.44
CA VAL A 11 15.99 2.73 -20.64
C VAL A 11 14.86 3.65 -21.08
N ALA A 12 13.59 3.27 -20.89
CA ALA A 12 12.43 4.10 -21.28
C ALA A 12 12.23 5.36 -20.44
N VAL A 13 12.79 5.42 -19.23
CA VAL A 13 12.77 6.66 -18.41
C VAL A 13 13.81 7.67 -18.90
N PHE A 14 14.89 7.22 -19.53
CA PHE A 14 15.99 8.07 -20.01
C PHE A 14 15.83 8.53 -21.46
N SER A 15 15.04 7.85 -22.29
CA SER A 15 14.91 8.18 -23.72
C SER A 15 14.04 9.40 -24.04
N ALA A 16 13.52 10.12 -23.04
CA ALA A 16 12.78 11.36 -23.23
C ALA A 16 13.64 12.64 -23.00
N VAL A 17 14.92 12.49 -22.67
CA VAL A 17 15.83 13.64 -22.53
C VAL A 17 16.69 13.72 -23.79
N SER A 18 16.13 14.31 -24.84
CA SER A 18 16.87 14.65 -26.05
C SER A 18 17.91 15.74 -25.78
N GLY A 19 19.20 15.39 -25.92
CA GLY A 19 20.24 16.28 -26.47
C GLY A 19 20.60 17.59 -25.75
N TYR A 20 20.39 17.69 -24.41
CA TYR A 20 20.90 18.85 -23.65
C TYR A 20 22.07 18.40 -22.77
N ALA A 21 23.16 19.17 -22.80
CA ALA A 21 24.24 19.03 -21.82
C ALA A 21 23.62 18.99 -20.41
N VAL A 22 23.99 18.03 -19.61
CA VAL A 22 23.47 17.83 -18.24
C VAL A 22 23.74 19.09 -17.44
N LYS A 23 22.70 19.88 -17.17
CA LYS A 23 22.81 21.08 -16.35
C LYS A 23 22.39 20.71 -14.93
N ASN A 24 23.37 20.43 -14.09
CA ASN A 24 23.11 20.23 -12.68
C ASN A 24 22.55 21.49 -12.02
N TYR A 25 21.57 21.34 -11.15
CA TYR A 25 20.98 22.44 -10.41
C TYR A 25 21.91 22.88 -9.29
N PRO A 26 22.03 24.20 -9.03
CA PRO A 26 22.71 24.67 -7.84
C PRO A 26 21.97 24.26 -6.59
N PRO A 27 22.64 24.09 -5.42
CA PRO A 27 21.98 23.72 -4.20
C PRO A 27 20.94 24.76 -3.77
N ALA A 28 19.72 24.30 -3.51
CA ALA A 28 18.68 25.15 -2.96
C ALA A 28 19.04 25.59 -1.53
N ASN A 29 18.48 26.70 -1.08
CA ASN A 29 18.69 27.13 0.29
C ASN A 29 17.99 26.19 1.30
N GLN A 30 18.43 26.24 2.55
CA GLN A 30 17.94 25.37 3.63
C GLN A 30 16.41 25.38 3.78
N TRP A 31 15.78 26.54 3.64
CA TRP A 31 14.33 26.69 3.81
C TRP A 31 13.56 26.01 2.68
N THR A 32 14.03 26.14 1.45
CA THR A 32 13.44 25.46 0.29
C THR A 32 13.53 23.94 0.44
N ILE A 33 14.66 23.42 0.90
CA ILE A 33 14.85 21.99 1.15
C ILE A 33 13.88 21.50 2.24
N LEU A 34 13.77 22.23 3.36
CA LEU A 34 12.84 21.90 4.44
C LEU A 34 11.38 21.91 3.97
N LEU A 35 10.99 22.94 3.21
CA LEU A 35 9.66 23.06 2.64
C LEU A 35 9.34 21.87 1.71
N ALA A 36 10.25 21.54 0.79
CA ALA A 36 10.06 20.43 -0.14
C ALA A 36 9.97 19.09 0.58
N ARG A 37 10.77 18.88 1.62
CA ARG A 37 10.69 17.67 2.47
C ARG A 37 9.36 17.58 3.21
N SER A 38 8.91 18.68 3.82
CA SER A 38 7.64 18.71 4.55
C SER A 38 6.45 18.49 3.62
N LEU A 39 6.46 19.12 2.44
CA LEU A 39 5.42 18.93 1.42
C LEU A 39 5.39 17.48 0.92
N SER A 40 6.55 16.92 0.58
CA SER A 40 6.64 15.50 0.16
C SER A 40 6.14 14.56 1.24
N LYS A 41 6.45 14.84 2.51
CA LYS A 41 5.97 14.08 3.65
C LYS A 41 4.44 14.12 3.72
N ASP A 42 3.85 15.31 3.71
CA ASP A 42 2.39 15.46 3.82
C ASP A 42 1.65 14.87 2.62
N ILE A 43 2.17 15.06 1.39
CA ILE A 43 1.62 14.42 0.19
C ILE A 43 1.58 12.91 0.37
N PHE A 44 2.66 12.31 0.86
CA PHE A 44 2.72 10.88 1.10
C PHE A 44 1.77 10.44 2.23
N GLU A 45 1.73 11.16 3.35
CA GLU A 45 0.87 10.83 4.49
C GLU A 45 -0.62 10.91 4.15
N LEU A 46 -1.03 11.88 3.34
CA LEU A 46 -2.43 12.05 2.91
C LEU A 46 -2.83 11.02 1.85
N ASN A 47 -1.92 10.62 0.98
CA ASN A 47 -2.22 9.78 -0.18
C ASN A 47 -1.77 8.32 -0.04
N GLY A 48 -0.94 8.00 0.95
CA GLY A 48 -0.39 6.65 1.14
C GLY A 48 -1.47 5.60 1.42
N VAL A 49 -2.46 5.91 2.26
CA VAL A 49 -3.59 5.01 2.53
C VAL A 49 -4.44 4.78 1.26
N PRO A 50 -4.97 5.81 0.58
CA PRO A 50 -5.71 5.61 -0.68
C PRO A 50 -4.91 4.86 -1.76
N TYR A 51 -3.60 5.07 -1.82
CA TYR A 51 -2.71 4.38 -2.75
C TYR A 51 -2.59 2.89 -2.44
N LEU A 52 -2.45 2.50 -1.16
CA LEU A 52 -2.20 1.12 -0.73
C LEU A 52 -3.46 0.31 -0.44
N GLN A 53 -4.55 0.95 -0.02
CA GLN A 53 -5.78 0.28 0.42
C GLN A 53 -6.33 -0.75 -0.58
N PRO A 54 -6.33 -0.51 -1.91
CA PRO A 54 -6.77 -1.51 -2.88
C PRO A 54 -5.95 -2.81 -2.87
N LEU A 55 -4.65 -2.73 -2.64
CA LEU A 55 -3.81 -3.91 -2.49
C LEU A 55 -4.19 -4.70 -1.24
N VAL A 56 -4.43 -4.01 -0.13
CA VAL A 56 -4.85 -4.62 1.15
C VAL A 56 -6.15 -5.41 0.97
N GLU A 57 -7.13 -4.85 0.26
CA GLU A 57 -8.40 -5.51 -0.02
C GLU A 57 -8.24 -6.78 -0.87
N VAL A 58 -7.40 -6.73 -1.92
CA VAL A 58 -7.14 -7.90 -2.77
C VAL A 58 -6.38 -8.98 -2.00
N VAL A 59 -5.41 -8.60 -1.18
CA VAL A 59 -4.64 -9.52 -0.33
C VAL A 59 -5.54 -10.18 0.71
N ASN A 60 -6.44 -9.41 1.37
CA ASN A 60 -7.39 -9.94 2.33
C ASN A 60 -8.27 -11.03 1.70
N ALA A 61 -8.93 -10.70 0.59
CA ALA A 61 -9.81 -11.63 -0.10
C ALA A 61 -9.07 -12.88 -0.59
N THR A 62 -7.84 -12.73 -1.10
CA THR A 62 -7.05 -13.83 -1.67
C THR A 62 -6.51 -14.75 -0.57
N ALA A 63 -5.89 -14.21 0.49
CA ALA A 63 -5.30 -14.99 1.58
C ALA A 63 -6.36 -15.77 2.38
N ASN A 64 -7.57 -15.23 2.49
CA ASN A 64 -8.70 -15.86 3.17
C ASN A 64 -9.51 -16.83 2.29
N SER A 65 -9.09 -17.07 1.05
CA SER A 65 -9.76 -18.05 0.18
C SER A 65 -9.31 -19.47 0.46
N ARG A 66 -10.12 -20.44 0.06
CA ARG A 66 -9.82 -21.88 0.15
C ARG A 66 -9.65 -22.43 1.58
N PHE A 67 -10.32 -21.85 2.57
CA PHE A 67 -10.34 -22.47 3.90
C PHE A 67 -11.21 -23.72 3.96
N PHE A 68 -12.22 -23.82 3.12
CA PHE A 68 -13.12 -24.96 3.07
C PHE A 68 -13.33 -25.47 1.64
N SER A 69 -13.65 -26.75 1.51
CA SER A 69 -14.04 -27.41 0.26
C SER A 69 -15.21 -28.37 0.44
N SER A 70 -15.52 -28.71 1.69
CA SER A 70 -16.61 -29.59 2.08
C SER A 70 -17.06 -29.22 3.49
N ALA A 71 -18.34 -29.29 3.77
CA ALA A 71 -18.87 -29.11 5.10
C ALA A 71 -18.91 -30.46 5.88
N TYR A 72 -18.74 -31.57 5.18
CA TYR A 72 -18.74 -32.88 5.80
C TYR A 72 -17.47 -33.13 6.60
N VAL A 73 -17.60 -33.34 7.90
CA VAL A 73 -16.55 -33.86 8.78
C VAL A 73 -17.10 -35.09 9.47
N PRO A 74 -16.45 -36.27 9.39
CA PRO A 74 -16.94 -37.49 9.98
C PRO A 74 -17.19 -37.41 11.49
N LYS A 75 -18.27 -38.01 11.95
CA LYS A 75 -18.60 -38.11 13.38
C LYS A 75 -17.69 -39.10 14.09
N GLY A 76 -17.51 -38.91 15.39
CA GLY A 76 -16.81 -39.84 16.27
C GLY A 76 -15.29 -39.77 16.19
N THR A 77 -14.63 -40.75 16.80
CA THR A 77 -13.17 -40.81 16.96
C THR A 77 -12.48 -41.81 16.03
N ASN A 78 -13.26 -42.68 15.36
CA ASN A 78 -12.74 -43.78 14.57
C ASN A 78 -12.42 -43.44 13.11
N ASN A 79 -12.49 -42.18 12.75
CA ASN A 79 -12.27 -41.70 11.37
C ASN A 79 -11.14 -40.68 11.30
N PHE A 80 -10.05 -40.96 12.01
CA PHE A 80 -8.92 -40.01 12.02
C PHE A 80 -8.19 -40.02 10.67
N TYR A 81 -7.96 -38.84 10.11
CA TYR A 81 -7.28 -38.63 8.82
C TYR A 81 -6.40 -37.38 8.84
N ILE A 82 -5.45 -37.36 7.92
CA ILE A 82 -4.68 -36.22 7.60
C ILE A 82 -4.89 -35.92 6.10
N LYS A 83 -5.16 -34.65 5.76
CA LYS A 83 -5.17 -34.20 4.37
C LYS A 83 -4.04 -33.17 4.18
N PHE A 84 -3.27 -33.35 3.14
CA PHE A 84 -2.31 -32.38 2.69
C PHE A 84 -2.76 -31.82 1.34
N GLY A 85 -2.75 -30.51 1.20
CA GLY A 85 -3.17 -29.84 -0.01
C GLY A 85 -2.32 -28.64 -0.37
N VAL A 86 -2.37 -28.27 -1.63
CA VAL A 86 -1.84 -27.00 -2.14
C VAL A 86 -2.98 -26.24 -2.82
N ASN A 87 -3.19 -25.02 -2.37
CA ASN A 87 -4.26 -24.15 -2.87
C ASN A 87 -3.65 -23.02 -3.69
N GLY A 88 -4.07 -22.88 -4.94
CA GLY A 88 -3.78 -21.75 -5.81
C GLY A 88 -4.97 -20.80 -5.87
N MET A 89 -4.76 -19.52 -5.69
CA MET A 89 -5.80 -18.48 -5.74
C MET A 89 -5.37 -17.36 -6.68
N GLN A 90 -6.33 -16.87 -7.47
CA GLN A 90 -6.16 -15.73 -8.36
C GLN A 90 -7.21 -14.67 -8.05
N GLY A 91 -6.77 -13.56 -7.46
CA GLY A 91 -7.60 -12.39 -7.22
C GLY A 91 -7.61 -11.45 -8.42
N PHE A 92 -8.81 -11.11 -8.92
CA PHE A 92 -8.99 -10.20 -10.05
C PHE A 92 -9.14 -8.77 -9.54
N VAL A 93 -8.22 -7.89 -9.95
CA VAL A 93 -8.24 -6.48 -9.55
C VAL A 93 -9.38 -5.74 -10.26
N PRO A 94 -10.38 -5.23 -9.54
CA PRO A 94 -11.47 -4.44 -10.14
C PRO A 94 -10.96 -3.12 -10.72
N LYS A 95 -11.62 -2.62 -11.78
CA LYS A 95 -11.23 -1.36 -12.44
C LYS A 95 -11.26 -0.16 -11.50
N ASN A 96 -12.28 -0.08 -10.66
CA ASN A 96 -12.46 1.00 -9.66
C ASN A 96 -11.44 0.99 -8.51
N LYS A 97 -10.54 0.00 -8.46
CA LYS A 97 -9.45 -0.09 -7.49
C LYS A 97 -8.10 0.37 -8.05
N LYS A 98 -8.07 0.86 -9.28
CA LYS A 98 -6.84 1.24 -9.97
C LYS A 98 -6.48 2.71 -9.87
N GLU A 99 -7.42 3.53 -9.44
CA GLU A 99 -7.28 4.98 -9.35
C GLU A 99 -7.87 5.49 -8.04
N TYR A 100 -7.35 6.63 -7.56
CA TYR A 100 -7.88 7.36 -6.43
C TYR A 100 -7.81 8.87 -6.67
N ASN A 101 -8.53 9.66 -5.88
CA ASN A 101 -8.50 11.12 -5.93
C ASN A 101 -7.44 11.62 -4.94
N PRO A 102 -6.34 12.23 -5.41
CA PRO A 102 -5.31 12.75 -4.53
C PRO A 102 -5.80 13.90 -3.66
N THR A 103 -5.31 13.94 -2.44
CA THR A 103 -5.54 15.02 -1.49
C THR A 103 -4.27 15.85 -1.33
N LEU A 104 -4.43 17.18 -1.29
CA LEU A 104 -3.33 18.11 -1.10
C LEU A 104 -3.19 18.55 0.35
N PRO A 105 -1.97 18.80 0.83
CA PRO A 105 -1.73 19.38 2.14
C PRO A 105 -2.08 20.87 2.12
N VAL A 106 -3.34 21.17 2.37
CA VAL A 106 -3.87 22.53 2.48
C VAL A 106 -4.27 22.82 3.93
N GLU A 107 -4.26 24.10 4.30
CA GLU A 107 -4.76 24.57 5.59
C GLU A 107 -5.92 25.52 5.35
N PRO A 108 -7.17 25.06 5.47
CA PRO A 108 -8.36 25.89 5.27
C PRO A 108 -8.46 27.02 6.30
N TYR A 109 -8.71 28.22 5.84
CA TYR A 109 -8.95 29.39 6.67
C TYR A 109 -9.94 30.36 6.01
N ASP A 110 -10.45 31.34 6.75
CA ASP A 110 -11.26 32.40 6.20
C ASP A 110 -10.37 33.61 5.80
N PRO A 111 -10.14 33.85 4.49
CA PRO A 111 -9.29 34.96 4.04
C PRO A 111 -9.86 36.35 4.37
N SER A 112 -11.15 36.48 4.68
CA SER A 112 -11.77 37.73 5.06
C SER A 112 -11.56 38.05 6.55
N ASN A 113 -11.15 37.07 7.35
CA ASN A 113 -10.93 37.20 8.79
C ASN A 113 -9.44 37.25 9.15
N THR A 114 -8.90 38.47 9.19
CA THR A 114 -7.49 38.68 9.56
C THR A 114 -7.17 38.19 10.98
N ALA A 115 -8.12 38.24 11.91
CA ALA A 115 -7.92 37.78 13.28
C ALA A 115 -7.73 36.25 13.33
N ASP A 116 -8.49 35.47 12.54
CA ASP A 116 -8.31 34.02 12.38
C ASP A 116 -6.90 33.71 11.86
N LEU A 117 -6.43 34.44 10.84
CA LEU A 117 -5.09 34.23 10.30
C LEU A 117 -3.98 34.50 11.33
N ILE A 118 -4.09 35.61 12.09
CA ILE A 118 -3.14 35.95 13.15
C ILE A 118 -3.13 34.87 14.24
N GLN A 119 -4.30 34.39 14.67
CA GLN A 119 -4.41 33.34 15.67
C GLN A 119 -3.76 32.02 15.20
N ARG A 120 -3.89 31.68 13.93
CA ARG A 120 -3.28 30.48 13.33
C ARG A 120 -1.75 30.59 13.22
N LEU A 121 -1.22 31.78 13.04
CA LEU A 121 0.22 32.04 12.96
C LEU A 121 0.86 32.21 14.35
N ALA A 122 0.09 32.54 15.38
CA ALA A 122 0.57 32.78 16.73
C ALA A 122 1.45 31.64 17.34
N PRO A 123 1.21 30.37 17.10
CA PRO A 123 2.07 29.29 17.59
C PRO A 123 3.54 29.38 17.14
N PHE A 124 3.79 30.04 16.01
CA PHE A 124 5.12 30.19 15.40
C PHE A 124 5.79 31.52 15.74
N LEU A 125 5.11 32.40 16.47
CA LEU A 125 5.55 33.77 16.76
C LEU A 125 5.63 34.00 18.29
N ASN A 126 6.63 34.81 18.69
CA ASN A 126 6.66 35.43 20.00
C ASN A 126 6.27 36.90 19.84
N VAL A 127 5.19 37.32 20.45
CA VAL A 127 4.74 38.71 20.46
C VAL A 127 5.01 39.32 21.81
N ASP A 128 5.91 40.31 21.85
CA ASP A 128 6.18 41.10 23.07
C ASP A 128 5.37 42.38 23.00
N ILE A 129 4.31 42.42 23.80
CA ILE A 129 3.43 43.58 23.93
C ILE A 129 3.91 44.62 24.94
N THR A 130 5.01 44.33 25.66
CA THR A 130 5.58 45.27 26.65
C THR A 130 6.39 46.38 26.00
N THR A 131 6.77 46.21 24.72
CA THR A 131 7.46 47.20 23.93
C THR A 131 6.48 48.10 23.16
N SER A 132 6.84 49.35 22.88
CA SER A 132 6.03 50.27 22.08
C SER A 132 6.86 50.78 20.88
N PRO A 133 6.56 50.40 19.63
CA PRO A 133 5.51 49.43 19.20
C PRO A 133 5.79 47.99 19.66
N PRO A 134 4.77 47.12 19.75
CA PRO A 134 4.98 45.71 20.02
C PRO A 134 5.96 45.05 19.08
N THR A 135 6.85 44.21 19.62
CA THR A 135 7.83 43.47 18.79
C THR A 135 7.36 42.05 18.54
N VAL A 136 7.61 41.56 17.34
CA VAL A 136 7.27 40.20 16.91
C VAL A 136 8.58 39.52 16.51
N ALA A 137 8.87 38.39 17.19
CA ALA A 137 9.99 37.53 16.86
C ALA A 137 9.47 36.15 16.40
N VAL A 138 10.14 35.55 15.42
CA VAL A 138 9.79 34.20 14.93
C VAL A 138 10.35 33.17 15.89
N LYS A 139 9.46 32.37 16.46
CA LYS A 139 9.80 31.27 17.39
C LYS A 139 10.20 30.00 16.63
N ASP A 140 9.46 29.68 15.56
CA ASP A 140 9.70 28.52 14.71
C ASP A 140 9.61 28.94 13.23
N THR A 141 10.78 29.21 12.66
CA THR A 141 10.86 29.68 11.27
C THR A 141 10.45 28.59 10.28
N ALA A 142 10.85 27.33 10.49
CA ALA A 142 10.54 26.24 9.59
C ALA A 142 9.02 25.95 9.59
N GLY A 143 8.43 25.88 10.77
CA GLY A 143 6.98 25.69 10.93
C GLY A 143 6.20 26.83 10.34
N LEU A 144 6.61 28.08 10.56
CA LEU A 144 5.97 29.26 9.99
C LEU A 144 5.95 29.26 8.46
N ILE A 145 7.10 28.99 7.83
CA ILE A 145 7.22 28.92 6.38
C ILE A 145 6.31 27.84 5.82
N TYR A 146 6.37 26.64 6.40
CA TYR A 146 5.59 25.52 5.92
C TYR A 146 4.08 25.73 6.12
N TYR A 147 3.66 26.23 7.30
CA TYR A 147 2.26 26.51 7.57
C TYR A 147 1.71 27.58 6.64
N THR A 148 2.46 28.69 6.43
CA THR A 148 2.10 29.74 5.47
C THR A 148 1.96 29.19 4.05
N PHE A 149 2.86 28.26 3.66
CA PHE A 149 2.75 27.59 2.36
C PHE A 149 1.44 26.78 2.23
N ARG A 150 1.00 26.08 3.27
CA ARG A 150 -0.27 25.34 3.27
C ARG A 150 -1.49 26.28 3.16
N LEU A 151 -1.43 27.47 3.76
CA LEU A 151 -2.45 28.50 3.60
C LEU A 151 -2.48 29.04 2.15
N LEU A 152 -1.31 29.29 1.54
CA LEU A 152 -1.21 29.69 0.13
C LEU A 152 -1.71 28.60 -0.81
N MET A 153 -1.42 27.32 -0.54
CA MET A 153 -1.96 26.18 -1.29
C MET A 153 -3.50 26.17 -1.25
N TYR A 154 -4.08 26.41 -0.07
CA TYR A 154 -5.53 26.52 0.06
C TYR A 154 -6.12 27.65 -0.79
N ASP A 155 -5.54 28.84 -0.75
CA ASP A 155 -5.96 29.96 -1.59
C ASP A 155 -5.80 29.66 -3.07
N GLY A 156 -4.69 29.02 -3.45
CA GLY A 156 -4.44 28.61 -4.83
C GLY A 156 -5.49 27.64 -5.36
N VAL A 157 -5.86 26.63 -4.59
CA VAL A 157 -6.92 25.68 -4.93
C VAL A 157 -8.28 26.37 -4.99
N ARG A 158 -8.62 27.17 -3.97
CA ARG A 158 -9.89 27.90 -3.88
C ARG A 158 -10.10 28.88 -5.06
N LYS A 159 -9.02 29.57 -5.48
CA LYS A 159 -9.02 30.49 -6.63
C LYS A 159 -8.89 29.77 -7.98
N GLY A 160 -8.76 28.45 -8.00
CA GLY A 160 -8.54 27.65 -9.22
C GLY A 160 -7.17 27.87 -9.90
N LYS A 161 -6.19 28.46 -9.18
CA LYS A 161 -4.82 28.67 -9.65
C LYS A 161 -3.93 27.43 -9.49
N ILE A 162 -4.17 26.63 -8.45
CA ILE A 162 -3.57 25.33 -8.25
C ILE A 162 -4.65 24.27 -8.51
N LYS A 163 -4.38 23.39 -9.45
CA LYS A 163 -5.31 22.29 -9.81
C LYS A 163 -4.67 20.97 -9.45
N PRO A 164 -5.14 20.30 -8.39
CA PRO A 164 -4.71 18.95 -8.09
C PRO A 164 -5.07 18.02 -9.26
N PRO A 165 -4.28 16.97 -9.54
CA PRO A 165 -4.66 15.98 -10.52
C PRO A 165 -6.01 15.35 -10.09
N ALA A 166 -6.92 15.19 -11.07
CA ALA A 166 -8.25 14.66 -10.79
C ALA A 166 -8.18 13.23 -10.28
N VAL A 167 -7.24 12.44 -10.80
CA VAL A 167 -7.00 11.05 -10.40
C VAL A 167 -5.51 10.76 -10.39
N ALA A 168 -5.11 9.82 -9.53
CA ALA A 168 -3.78 9.22 -9.52
C ALA A 168 -3.89 7.70 -9.48
N PRO A 169 -2.91 6.95 -10.00
CA PRO A 169 -2.94 5.51 -9.93
C PRO A 169 -2.75 5.03 -8.50
N THR A 170 -3.51 4.01 -8.10
CA THR A 170 -3.16 3.22 -6.92
C THR A 170 -1.95 2.33 -7.21
N ILE A 171 -1.42 1.64 -6.22
CA ILE A 171 -0.35 0.64 -6.42
C ILE A 171 -0.74 -0.43 -7.48
N LEU A 172 -2.03 -0.73 -7.63
CA LEU A 172 -2.56 -1.68 -8.60
C LEU A 172 -2.84 -1.03 -9.97
N GLY A 173 -2.85 0.30 -10.05
CA GLY A 173 -3.09 1.09 -11.25
C GLY A 173 -1.93 1.09 -12.22
N LYS A 174 -2.01 1.94 -13.24
CA LYS A 174 -0.97 2.11 -14.25
C LYS A 174 -0.66 3.60 -14.42
N GLY A 175 0.62 3.89 -14.53
CA GLY A 175 1.10 5.23 -14.91
C GLY A 175 1.66 6.01 -13.74
N LYS A 176 2.01 7.25 -14.06
CA LYS A 176 2.58 8.25 -13.14
C LYS A 176 1.70 9.47 -13.13
N THR A 177 1.63 10.11 -12.00
CA THR A 177 0.93 11.38 -11.83
C THR A 177 1.78 12.27 -10.93
N PHE A 178 1.72 13.56 -11.13
CA PHE A 178 2.44 14.54 -10.32
C PHE A 178 1.51 15.68 -9.92
N LEU A 179 1.83 16.29 -8.80
CA LEU A 179 1.30 17.59 -8.41
C LEU A 179 2.18 18.67 -9.04
N GLU A 180 1.57 19.61 -9.74
CA GLU A 180 2.26 20.74 -10.36
C GLU A 180 1.93 22.04 -9.61
N ILE A 181 2.98 22.75 -9.20
CA ILE A 181 2.90 24.03 -8.47
C ILE A 181 3.83 25.02 -9.17
N PRO A 182 3.37 25.69 -10.24
CA PRO A 182 4.20 26.60 -11.01
C PRO A 182 4.71 27.79 -10.16
N HIS A 183 5.95 28.20 -10.36
CA HIS A 183 6.56 29.31 -9.64
C HIS A 183 5.75 30.59 -9.79
N ASP A 184 5.25 30.90 -11.00
CA ASP A 184 4.43 32.08 -11.25
C ASP A 184 3.11 32.04 -10.47
N THR A 185 2.56 30.87 -10.25
CA THR A 185 1.36 30.70 -9.42
C THR A 185 1.65 31.05 -7.97
N ILE A 186 2.77 30.55 -7.41
CA ILE A 186 3.16 30.87 -6.03
C ILE A 186 3.43 32.37 -5.90
N ARG A 187 4.16 32.99 -6.85
CA ARG A 187 4.44 34.43 -6.87
C ARG A 187 3.15 35.23 -6.91
N SER A 188 2.20 34.86 -7.78
CA SER A 188 0.91 35.56 -7.88
C SER A 188 0.12 35.48 -6.55
N LEU A 189 0.08 34.33 -5.93
CA LEU A 189 -0.60 34.12 -4.63
C LEU A 189 0.06 34.93 -3.50
N LEU A 190 1.40 35.01 -3.47
CA LEU A 190 2.13 35.80 -2.50
C LEU A 190 1.84 37.31 -2.70
N ASN A 191 1.86 37.80 -3.94
CA ASN A 191 1.60 39.22 -4.25
C ASN A 191 0.17 39.64 -3.91
N GLU A 192 -0.79 38.70 -3.96
CA GLU A 192 -2.18 38.96 -3.56
C GLU A 192 -2.38 38.87 -2.05
N ASN A 193 -1.40 38.37 -1.29
CA ASN A 193 -1.51 38.27 0.16
C ASN A 193 -1.14 39.57 0.84
N PRO A 194 -2.05 40.24 1.55
CA PRO A 194 -1.78 41.53 2.19
C PRO A 194 -0.61 41.47 3.17
N ILE A 195 -0.40 40.36 3.87
CA ILE A 195 0.68 40.19 4.83
C ILE A 195 2.04 40.17 4.14
N PHE A 196 2.14 39.59 2.94
CA PHE A 196 3.38 39.53 2.20
C PHE A 196 3.89 40.95 1.83
N SER A 197 3.00 41.87 1.50
CA SER A 197 3.35 43.26 1.20
C SER A 197 3.93 44.02 2.39
N LEU A 198 3.61 43.59 3.63
CA LEU A 198 4.10 44.19 4.88
C LEU A 198 5.51 43.74 5.25
N LEU A 199 6.02 42.67 4.61
CA LEU A 199 7.35 42.13 4.88
C LEU A 199 8.43 43.06 4.36
N PRO A 200 9.60 43.19 5.03
CA PRO A 200 10.77 43.92 4.51
C PRO A 200 11.18 43.41 3.12
N GLN A 201 11.66 44.32 2.27
CA GLN A 201 12.05 43.99 0.89
C GLN A 201 13.08 42.83 0.83
N THR A 202 14.08 42.85 1.72
CA THR A 202 15.12 41.81 1.79
C THR A 202 14.53 40.40 2.06
N LEU A 203 13.48 40.34 2.88
CA LEU A 203 12.79 39.05 3.19
C LEU A 203 11.96 38.62 1.99
N ARG A 204 11.25 39.53 1.32
CA ARG A 204 10.50 39.23 0.08
C ARG A 204 11.42 38.72 -1.02
N ASP A 205 12.57 39.34 -1.22
CA ASP A 205 13.56 38.88 -2.20
C ASP A 205 14.12 37.51 -1.87
N THR A 206 14.32 37.20 -0.58
CA THR A 206 14.75 35.88 -0.13
C THR A 206 13.67 34.81 -0.40
N ILE A 207 12.40 35.15 -0.16
CA ILE A 207 11.27 34.23 -0.44
C ILE A 207 11.15 33.97 -1.94
N TYR A 208 11.30 35.02 -2.80
CA TYR A 208 11.28 34.86 -4.26
C TYR A 208 12.40 33.94 -4.76
N LYS A 209 13.63 34.13 -4.26
CA LYS A 209 14.76 33.25 -4.59
C LYS A 209 14.51 31.81 -4.15
N SER A 210 13.84 31.62 -3.00
CA SER A 210 13.46 30.31 -2.53
C SER A 210 12.43 29.61 -3.42
N ILE A 211 11.50 30.39 -3.99
CA ILE A 211 10.51 29.86 -4.95
C ILE A 211 11.22 29.42 -6.24
N GLU A 212 12.20 30.16 -6.75
CA GLU A 212 12.92 29.80 -7.97
C GLU A 212 13.67 28.48 -7.88
N SER A 213 14.11 28.09 -6.69
CA SER A 213 14.75 26.80 -6.43
C SER A 213 13.79 25.73 -5.91
N PHE A 214 12.50 26.05 -5.75
CA PHE A 214 11.50 25.08 -5.30
C PHE A 214 11.06 24.20 -6.48
N PRO A 215 10.92 22.88 -6.30
CA PRO A 215 10.44 22.00 -7.36
C PRO A 215 9.02 22.35 -7.80
N GLU A 216 8.79 22.50 -9.10
CA GLU A 216 7.44 22.73 -9.63
C GLU A 216 6.62 21.44 -9.74
N LYS A 217 7.27 20.27 -9.72
CA LYS A 217 6.62 18.97 -9.87
C LYS A 217 6.99 18.03 -8.73
N PHE A 218 5.97 17.49 -8.10
CA PHE A 218 6.09 16.49 -7.04
C PHE A 218 5.42 15.19 -7.51
N ASP A 219 6.23 14.18 -7.76
CA ASP A 219 5.74 12.87 -8.21
C ASP A 219 4.90 12.22 -7.10
N LEU A 220 3.70 11.77 -7.47
CA LEU A 220 2.91 10.85 -6.67
C LEU A 220 3.40 9.41 -6.89
N PRO A 221 3.15 8.48 -5.96
CA PRO A 221 3.57 7.10 -6.13
C PRO A 221 3.05 6.48 -7.44
N GLU A 222 3.91 5.76 -8.15
CA GLU A 222 3.61 5.14 -9.44
C GLU A 222 2.78 3.86 -9.27
N GLY A 223 1.85 3.62 -10.21
CA GLY A 223 1.08 2.39 -10.27
C GLY A 223 1.85 1.25 -10.98
N LEU A 224 1.83 0.05 -10.39
CA LEU A 224 2.56 -1.12 -10.88
C LEU A 224 1.83 -1.92 -11.98
N ASN A 225 0.65 -1.45 -12.42
CA ASN A 225 -0.18 -2.10 -13.45
C ASN A 225 -0.52 -3.57 -13.14
N ILE A 226 -0.89 -3.83 -11.89
CA ILE A 226 -1.24 -5.17 -11.44
C ILE A 226 -2.69 -5.47 -11.84
N ARG A 227 -2.90 -6.54 -12.59
CA ARG A 227 -4.24 -6.99 -13.02
C ARG A 227 -4.79 -8.10 -12.15
N ASN A 228 -3.90 -8.97 -11.67
CA ASN A 228 -4.25 -10.13 -10.87
C ASN A 228 -3.21 -10.31 -9.76
N ILE A 229 -3.65 -10.79 -8.61
CA ILE A 229 -2.76 -11.24 -7.53
C ILE A 229 -2.89 -12.76 -7.43
N LEU A 230 -1.75 -13.44 -7.49
CA LEU A 230 -1.67 -14.88 -7.38
C LEU A 230 -1.13 -15.25 -5.99
N ALA A 231 -1.74 -16.23 -5.35
CA ALA A 231 -1.25 -16.82 -4.12
C ALA A 231 -1.25 -18.35 -4.23
N GLY A 232 -0.25 -18.99 -3.63
CA GLY A 232 -0.17 -20.45 -3.49
C GLY A 232 0.07 -20.77 -2.02
N ILE A 233 -0.85 -21.49 -1.37
CA ILE A 233 -0.76 -21.75 0.07
C ILE A 233 -0.84 -23.27 0.33
N PRO A 234 0.21 -23.89 0.89
CA PRO A 234 0.15 -25.23 1.43
C PRO A 234 -0.78 -25.28 2.64
N GLN A 235 -1.58 -26.34 2.73
CA GLN A 235 -2.58 -26.55 3.78
C GLN A 235 -2.55 -27.97 4.28
N LEU A 236 -2.55 -28.14 5.59
CA LEU A 236 -2.69 -29.42 6.28
C LEU A 236 -4.01 -29.38 7.05
N GLU A 237 -4.84 -30.43 6.89
CA GLU A 237 -6.05 -30.62 7.65
C GLU A 237 -5.95 -31.93 8.46
N ILE A 238 -6.26 -31.84 9.74
CA ILE A 238 -6.19 -32.98 10.69
C ILE A 238 -7.58 -33.15 11.27
N GLY A 239 -8.18 -34.27 11.02
CA GLY A 239 -9.54 -34.63 11.49
C GLY A 239 -9.72 -36.14 11.52
N SER A 240 -10.80 -36.67 12.00
CA SER A 240 -11.88 -35.98 12.69
C SER A 240 -11.84 -36.34 14.18
N LEU A 241 -12.07 -35.36 15.03
CA LEU A 241 -12.33 -35.56 16.42
C LEU A 241 -13.71 -34.99 16.74
N TYR A 242 -14.70 -35.86 16.96
CA TYR A 242 -16.10 -35.47 17.22
C TYR A 242 -16.63 -34.41 16.21
N GLY A 243 -16.44 -34.66 14.92
CA GLY A 243 -16.88 -33.76 13.86
C GLY A 243 -16.08 -32.45 13.77
N THR A 244 -14.91 -32.41 14.40
CA THR A 244 -14.00 -31.22 14.36
C THR A 244 -12.75 -31.55 13.57
N GLU A 245 -12.29 -30.57 12.79
CA GLU A 245 -11.07 -30.64 11.98
C GLU A 245 -10.21 -29.40 12.24
N LEU A 246 -8.90 -29.59 12.40
CA LEU A 246 -7.90 -28.56 12.51
C LEU A 246 -7.30 -28.28 11.12
N THR A 247 -7.19 -27.04 10.76
CA THR A 247 -6.51 -26.58 9.53
C THR A 247 -5.24 -25.82 9.89
N LEU A 248 -4.12 -26.17 9.25
CA LEU A 248 -2.84 -25.46 9.37
C LEU A 248 -2.40 -25.01 7.99
N ARG A 249 -1.86 -23.78 7.90
CA ARG A 249 -1.26 -23.19 6.71
C ARG A 249 0.12 -22.67 7.06
N PHE A 250 1.10 -22.90 6.20
CA PHE A 250 2.44 -22.47 6.51
C PHE A 250 3.29 -22.27 5.25
N ILE A 251 3.91 -21.10 5.15
CA ILE A 251 4.98 -20.81 4.22
C ILE A 251 6.16 -20.31 5.06
N PRO A 252 7.28 -21.03 5.09
CA PRO A 252 8.48 -20.58 5.81
C PRO A 252 8.98 -19.26 5.22
N LYS A 253 9.88 -18.59 5.92
CA LYS A 253 10.51 -17.38 5.38
C LYS A 253 11.22 -17.71 4.08
N ILE A 254 10.79 -17.08 2.99
CA ILE A 254 11.32 -17.23 1.65
C ILE A 254 11.64 -15.85 1.07
N ASN A 255 12.67 -15.76 0.26
CA ASN A 255 12.98 -14.56 -0.49
C ASN A 255 12.34 -14.64 -1.88
N LEU A 256 11.38 -13.76 -2.16
CA LEU A 256 10.64 -13.70 -3.42
C LEU A 256 11.32 -12.82 -4.49
N GLY A 257 12.58 -12.47 -4.26
CA GLY A 257 13.39 -11.63 -5.14
C GLY A 257 13.43 -10.16 -4.72
N LYS A 258 14.32 -9.39 -5.40
CA LYS A 258 14.63 -8.00 -5.03
C LYS A 258 13.42 -7.06 -4.98
N ASN A 259 12.37 -7.34 -5.74
CA ASN A 259 11.19 -6.48 -5.86
C ASN A 259 10.08 -6.81 -4.85
N ILE A 260 10.08 -8.02 -4.26
CA ILE A 260 9.05 -8.46 -3.32
C ILE A 260 9.65 -8.63 -1.93
N GLY A 261 10.92 -9.04 -1.85
CA GLY A 261 11.66 -9.19 -0.61
C GLY A 261 11.35 -10.49 0.13
N ASP A 262 11.50 -10.47 1.45
CA ASP A 262 11.30 -11.61 2.33
C ASP A 262 9.83 -11.72 2.74
N PHE A 263 9.29 -12.93 2.62
CA PHE A 263 7.89 -13.23 2.94
C PHE A 263 7.79 -14.49 3.80
N SER A 264 6.92 -14.46 4.79
CA SER A 264 6.52 -15.64 5.56
C SER A 264 5.02 -15.59 5.87
N PHE A 265 4.40 -16.76 6.02
CA PHE A 265 2.98 -16.87 6.27
C PHE A 265 2.66 -18.10 7.14
N TRP A 266 1.74 -17.95 8.09
CA TRP A 266 1.21 -19.02 8.90
C TRP A 266 -0.29 -18.84 9.13
N GLY A 267 -0.99 -19.91 9.41
CA GLY A 267 -2.41 -19.85 9.71
C GLY A 267 -2.87 -21.09 10.46
N ILE A 268 -3.85 -20.89 11.31
CA ILE A 268 -4.55 -21.93 12.04
C ILE A 268 -6.07 -21.73 11.93
N GLY A 269 -6.82 -22.81 11.74
CA GLY A 269 -8.27 -22.76 11.67
C GLY A 269 -8.89 -23.99 12.30
N ILE A 270 -10.10 -23.84 12.80
CA ILE A 270 -10.91 -24.95 13.36
C ILE A 270 -12.24 -24.94 12.63
N ARG A 271 -12.60 -26.11 12.08
CA ARG A 271 -13.87 -26.38 11.43
C ARG A 271 -14.66 -27.41 12.24
N HIS A 272 -15.96 -27.15 12.45
CA HIS A 272 -16.83 -28.01 13.16
C HIS A 272 -18.12 -28.29 12.37
N SER A 273 -18.48 -29.57 12.21
CA SER A 273 -19.69 -29.99 11.50
C SER A 273 -20.92 -29.81 12.38
N LEU A 274 -21.81 -28.92 11.97
CA LEU A 274 -23.11 -28.69 12.61
C LEU A 274 -24.10 -29.80 12.25
N SER A 275 -23.95 -30.42 11.08
CA SER A 275 -24.80 -31.54 10.62
C SER A 275 -24.72 -32.74 11.50
N GLN A 276 -23.67 -32.90 12.32
CA GLN A 276 -23.58 -34.05 13.24
C GLN A 276 -24.70 -34.06 14.29
N TYR A 277 -25.34 -32.94 14.56
CA TYR A 277 -26.44 -32.78 15.51
C TYR A 277 -27.82 -32.96 14.87
N ILE A 278 -27.87 -33.09 13.53
CA ILE A 278 -29.11 -33.20 12.76
C ILE A 278 -29.27 -34.67 12.31
N GLN A 279 -30.45 -35.23 12.50
CA GLN A 279 -30.79 -36.57 11.96
C GLN A 279 -31.07 -36.43 10.46
N GLN A 280 -30.32 -37.12 9.61
CA GLN A 280 -30.46 -37.15 8.14
C GLN A 280 -30.44 -35.75 7.50
N PRO A 281 -29.36 -34.99 7.64
CA PRO A 281 -29.30 -33.65 7.05
C PRO A 281 -29.38 -33.73 5.51
N PHE A 282 -30.20 -32.89 4.92
CA PHE A 282 -30.32 -32.80 3.44
C PHE A 282 -29.03 -32.30 2.82
N VAL A 283 -28.31 -31.43 3.51
CA VAL A 283 -26.96 -30.90 3.19
C VAL A 283 -26.09 -30.93 4.44
N ASP A 284 -24.80 -31.07 4.24
CA ASP A 284 -23.85 -30.91 5.33
C ASP A 284 -23.64 -29.43 5.59
N VAL A 285 -23.55 -29.03 6.86
CA VAL A 285 -23.35 -27.68 7.35
C VAL A 285 -22.17 -27.69 8.30
N ALA A 286 -21.23 -26.74 8.12
CA ALA A 286 -20.14 -26.55 9.05
C ALA A 286 -19.87 -25.07 9.29
N PHE A 287 -19.39 -24.78 10.49
CA PHE A 287 -18.85 -23.49 10.88
C PHE A 287 -17.34 -23.58 11.03
N GLN A 288 -16.62 -22.55 10.62
CA GLN A 288 -15.16 -22.49 10.72
C GLN A 288 -14.72 -21.10 11.14
N VAL A 289 -13.70 -21.06 11.99
CA VAL A 289 -12.93 -19.84 12.30
C VAL A 289 -11.47 -20.10 12.03
N ALA A 290 -10.77 -19.06 11.56
CA ALA A 290 -9.34 -19.13 11.30
C ALA A 290 -8.66 -17.80 11.61
N TYR A 291 -7.39 -17.92 12.01
CA TYR A 291 -6.50 -16.79 12.22
C TYR A 291 -5.19 -17.04 11.51
N GLN A 292 -4.66 -16.02 10.85
CA GLN A 292 -3.44 -16.11 10.04
C GLN A 292 -2.55 -14.89 10.29
N GLY A 293 -1.25 -15.08 10.09
CA GLY A 293 -0.27 -14.00 10.17
C GLY A 293 0.71 -14.05 9.01
N THR A 294 1.16 -12.88 8.58
CA THR A 294 2.23 -12.75 7.58
C THR A 294 3.17 -11.63 7.95
N ASN A 295 4.43 -11.79 7.57
CA ASN A 295 5.43 -10.73 7.57
C ASN A 295 5.96 -10.57 6.15
N LEU A 296 5.98 -9.32 5.69
CA LEU A 296 6.54 -8.92 4.40
C LEU A 296 7.57 -7.82 4.63
N GLN A 297 8.78 -8.04 4.16
CA GLN A 297 9.85 -7.03 4.15
C GLN A 297 10.23 -6.75 2.69
N ASN A 298 9.97 -5.55 2.22
CA ASN A 298 10.19 -5.17 0.83
C ASN A 298 10.91 -3.82 0.71
N THR A 299 11.55 -3.61 -0.43
CA THR A 299 12.03 -2.30 -0.88
C THR A 299 11.22 -1.88 -2.11
N ILE A 300 10.39 -0.85 -1.98
CA ILE A 300 9.45 -0.44 -3.02
C ILE A 300 10.03 0.72 -3.85
N GLY A 301 10.12 0.50 -5.16
CA GLY A 301 10.14 1.51 -6.20
C GLY A 301 11.35 2.45 -6.26
N VAL A 302 11.17 3.50 -7.04
CA VAL A 302 12.17 4.53 -7.39
C VAL A 302 12.67 5.33 -6.17
N THR A 303 11.90 5.35 -5.09
CA THR A 303 12.22 6.09 -3.85
C THR A 303 13.04 5.27 -2.85
N ASN A 304 13.43 4.01 -3.17
CA ASN A 304 14.06 3.09 -2.22
C ASN A 304 13.30 2.97 -0.88
N ALA A 305 11.97 3.14 -0.92
CA ALA A 305 11.14 3.02 0.26
C ALA A 305 11.20 1.61 0.82
N LYS A 306 11.49 1.48 2.10
CA LYS A 306 11.44 0.18 2.79
C LYS A 306 10.08 0.01 3.41
N LEU A 307 9.43 -1.09 3.10
CA LEU A 307 8.18 -1.53 3.68
C LEU A 307 8.45 -2.72 4.61
N ASN A 308 8.11 -2.57 5.86
CA ASN A 308 8.04 -3.68 6.80
C ASN A 308 6.60 -3.81 7.26
N ALA A 309 5.89 -4.79 6.73
CA ALA A 309 4.47 -4.98 6.97
C ALA A 309 4.21 -6.27 7.74
N ASN A 310 3.54 -6.15 8.89
CA ASN A 310 2.99 -7.25 9.65
C ASN A 310 1.48 -7.24 9.49
N ALA A 311 0.92 -8.34 8.97
CA ALA A 311 -0.50 -8.45 8.76
C ALA A 311 -1.09 -9.62 9.52
N ASN A 312 -2.27 -9.40 10.09
CA ASN A 312 -3.08 -10.39 10.77
C ASN A 312 -4.43 -10.51 10.07
N PHE A 313 -4.85 -11.73 9.80
CA PHE A 313 -6.10 -12.05 9.16
C PHE A 313 -7.00 -12.83 10.11
N PHE A 314 -8.26 -12.49 10.13
CA PHE A 314 -9.31 -13.27 10.75
C PHE A 314 -10.31 -13.68 9.68
N ASN A 315 -10.79 -14.93 9.78
CA ASN A 315 -11.83 -15.46 8.92
C ASN A 315 -12.84 -16.25 9.76
N ALA A 316 -14.12 -15.96 9.56
CA ALA A 316 -15.21 -16.77 10.06
C ALA A 316 -16.14 -17.11 8.91
N ASN A 317 -16.47 -18.39 8.73
CA ASN A 317 -17.34 -18.82 7.66
C ASN A 317 -18.36 -19.86 8.09
N LEU A 318 -19.52 -19.80 7.45
CA LEU A 318 -20.57 -20.81 7.49
C LEU A 318 -20.71 -21.37 6.08
N HIS A 319 -20.54 -22.67 5.94
CA HIS A 319 -20.57 -23.32 4.63
C HIS A 319 -21.40 -24.58 4.62
N LEU A 320 -21.87 -24.88 3.43
CA LEU A 320 -22.75 -25.99 3.10
C LEU A 320 -22.08 -26.85 2.05
N SER A 321 -22.29 -28.15 2.10
CA SER A 321 -21.91 -29.03 1.00
C SER A 321 -22.93 -30.16 0.79
N LYS A 322 -22.94 -30.67 -0.44
CA LYS A 322 -23.76 -31.83 -0.79
C LYS A 322 -23.01 -32.75 -1.73
N ARG A 323 -22.88 -33.98 -1.35
CA ARG A 323 -22.35 -35.03 -2.21
C ARG A 323 -23.43 -35.44 -3.21
N LEU A 324 -23.14 -35.17 -4.51
CA LEU A 324 -24.04 -35.50 -5.62
C LEU A 324 -23.84 -36.92 -6.10
N SER A 325 -22.62 -37.44 -6.03
CA SER A 325 -22.24 -38.77 -6.39
C SER A 325 -21.05 -39.25 -5.55
N LYS A 326 -20.58 -40.45 -5.78
CA LYS A 326 -19.38 -41.01 -5.09
C LYS A 326 -18.15 -40.12 -5.34
N ASN A 327 -18.09 -39.47 -6.50
CA ASN A 327 -16.91 -38.72 -6.95
C ASN A 327 -17.10 -37.20 -6.95
N PHE A 328 -18.34 -36.70 -6.87
CA PHE A 328 -18.61 -35.27 -6.98
C PHE A 328 -19.37 -34.70 -5.79
N GLU A 329 -18.89 -33.56 -5.32
CA GLU A 329 -19.50 -32.78 -4.24
C GLU A 329 -19.57 -31.32 -4.67
N ILE A 330 -20.65 -30.64 -4.37
CA ILE A 330 -20.80 -29.19 -4.51
C ILE A 330 -20.78 -28.56 -3.13
N TYR A 331 -20.26 -27.33 -3.05
CA TYR A 331 -20.25 -26.57 -1.81
C TYR A 331 -20.49 -25.09 -2.07
N SER A 332 -21.00 -24.42 -1.04
CA SER A 332 -21.12 -22.96 -1.00
C SER A 332 -20.97 -22.46 0.43
N GLY A 333 -20.74 -21.17 0.58
CA GLY A 333 -20.65 -20.59 1.91
C GLY A 333 -20.48 -19.09 1.91
N PHE A 334 -20.71 -18.54 3.09
CA PHE A 334 -20.48 -17.12 3.38
C PHE A 334 -19.29 -16.99 4.33
N SER A 335 -18.41 -16.05 4.06
CA SER A 335 -17.25 -15.73 4.89
C SER A 335 -17.27 -14.26 5.26
N TYR A 336 -16.99 -13.98 6.54
CA TYR A 336 -16.55 -12.68 7.02
C TYR A 336 -15.04 -12.72 7.18
N GLU A 337 -14.37 -11.76 6.61
CA GLU A 337 -12.91 -11.66 6.58
C GLU A 337 -12.48 -10.30 7.09
N HIS A 338 -11.49 -10.30 7.97
CA HIS A 338 -10.88 -9.09 8.49
C HIS A 338 -9.37 -9.17 8.33
N LEU A 339 -8.77 -8.08 7.87
CA LEU A 339 -7.32 -7.89 7.78
C LEU A 339 -6.93 -6.62 8.52
N ASN A 340 -5.87 -6.71 9.31
CA ASN A 340 -5.19 -5.58 9.90
C ASN A 340 -3.70 -5.65 9.55
N ILE A 341 -3.15 -4.56 9.02
CA ILE A 341 -1.74 -4.42 8.66
C ILE A 341 -1.16 -3.25 9.43
N ASN A 342 -0.09 -3.52 10.21
CA ASN A 342 0.78 -2.51 10.75
C ASN A 342 2.03 -2.45 9.87
N THR A 343 2.33 -1.29 9.33
CA THR A 343 3.47 -1.11 8.45
C THR A 343 4.27 0.14 8.80
N ASP A 344 5.59 0.00 8.84
CA ASP A 344 6.52 1.11 8.88
C ASP A 344 6.97 1.41 7.47
N PHE A 345 6.63 2.61 7.02
CA PHE A 345 7.03 3.15 5.75
C PHE A 345 8.22 4.07 5.93
N THR A 346 9.34 3.68 5.36
CA THR A 346 10.53 4.54 5.27
C THR A 346 10.64 5.02 3.82
N TYR A 347 10.56 6.31 3.60
CA TYR A 347 10.65 6.90 2.26
C TYR A 347 11.65 8.05 2.22
N TYR A 348 12.14 8.34 1.03
CA TYR A 348 13.08 9.42 0.75
C TYR A 348 12.43 10.42 -0.19
N LEU A 349 12.96 11.63 -0.27
CA LEU A 349 12.59 12.55 -1.33
C LEU A 349 12.73 11.84 -2.69
N PRO A 350 11.76 11.98 -3.62
CA PRO A 350 11.91 11.48 -4.97
C PRO A 350 13.22 11.97 -5.61
N ILE A 351 13.86 11.13 -6.42
CA ILE A 351 15.14 11.46 -7.07
C ILE A 351 15.01 12.73 -7.92
N THR A 352 13.87 12.89 -8.61
CA THR A 352 13.55 14.08 -9.39
C THR A 352 13.57 15.36 -8.55
N VAL A 353 12.96 15.30 -7.36
CA VAL A 353 12.93 16.41 -6.39
C VAL A 353 14.32 16.66 -5.82
N GLN A 354 15.06 15.62 -5.46
CA GLN A 354 16.46 15.77 -5.00
C GLN A 354 17.34 16.44 -6.04
N TYR A 355 17.17 16.07 -7.31
CA TYR A 355 17.93 16.65 -8.42
C TYR A 355 17.57 18.13 -8.63
N GLN A 356 16.29 18.47 -8.66
CA GLN A 356 15.83 19.87 -8.82
C GLN A 356 16.24 20.76 -7.65
N LEU A 357 16.34 20.21 -6.44
CA LEU A 357 16.87 20.91 -5.26
C LEU A 357 18.40 21.02 -5.26
N GLY A 358 19.09 20.46 -6.26
CA GLY A 358 20.56 20.42 -6.28
C GLY A 358 21.16 19.59 -5.13
N LEU A 359 20.39 18.66 -4.54
CA LEU A 359 20.91 17.75 -3.52
C LEU A 359 21.79 16.66 -4.12
N ILE A 360 21.42 16.22 -5.32
CA ILE A 360 22.17 15.25 -6.10
C ILE A 360 22.49 15.82 -7.48
N TRP A 361 23.61 15.39 -8.04
CA TRP A 361 24.04 15.70 -9.40
C TRP A 361 24.00 14.44 -10.24
N LEU A 362 23.66 14.63 -11.52
CA LEU A 362 23.85 13.60 -12.52
C LEU A 362 25.33 13.68 -12.97
N ASP A 363 26.04 12.57 -12.85
CA ASP A 363 27.40 12.40 -13.30
C ASP A 363 27.37 11.56 -14.57
N ASP A 364 27.87 12.13 -15.66
CA ASP A 364 27.94 11.48 -16.97
C ASP A 364 29.19 10.60 -17.12
N ASN A 365 29.91 10.33 -16.04
CA ASN A 365 31.13 9.51 -16.00
C ASN A 365 32.21 9.94 -17.02
N GLY A 366 32.12 11.20 -17.51
CA GLY A 366 33.00 11.72 -18.55
C GLY A 366 32.64 11.26 -19.97
N THR A 367 31.47 10.69 -20.19
CA THR A 367 30.95 10.18 -21.45
C THR A 367 29.65 10.85 -21.86
N PRO A 368 29.65 12.14 -22.25
CA PRO A 368 28.43 12.97 -22.43
C PRO A 368 27.43 12.42 -23.46
N GLU A 369 27.84 11.51 -24.34
CA GLU A 369 27.00 10.90 -25.37
C GLU A 369 26.52 9.48 -25.01
N ASP A 370 27.06 8.87 -23.93
CA ASP A 370 26.63 7.55 -23.43
C ASP A 370 25.89 7.68 -22.11
N TYR A 371 24.56 7.74 -22.17
CA TYR A 371 23.69 7.83 -21.00
C TYR A 371 23.54 6.50 -20.25
N SER A 372 24.17 5.41 -20.69
CA SER A 372 24.01 4.08 -20.08
C SER A 372 24.82 3.92 -18.80
N ASP A 373 25.84 4.73 -18.59
CA ASP A 373 26.72 4.77 -17.43
C ASP A 373 26.49 5.98 -16.51
N ASP A 374 25.51 6.81 -16.83
CA ASP A 374 25.08 7.94 -15.99
C ASP A 374 24.62 7.47 -14.61
N PHE A 375 25.01 8.18 -13.57
CA PHE A 375 24.56 7.91 -12.21
C PHE A 375 24.40 9.18 -11.38
N PHE A 376 23.51 9.10 -10.37
CA PHE A 376 23.34 10.19 -9.43
C PHE A 376 24.31 10.07 -8.25
N ARG A 377 24.99 11.18 -7.94
CA ARG A 377 25.83 11.34 -6.75
C ARG A 377 25.38 12.50 -5.87
N LYS A 378 25.74 12.42 -4.59
CA LYS A 378 25.47 13.55 -3.68
C LYS A 378 26.23 14.78 -4.14
N ASN A 379 25.56 15.95 -4.07
CA ASN A 379 26.21 17.23 -4.38
C ASN A 379 27.27 17.55 -3.32
N PRO A 380 28.56 17.68 -3.70
CA PRO A 380 29.63 17.99 -2.76
C PRO A 380 29.58 19.45 -2.25
N GLU A 381 28.88 20.34 -2.96
CA GLU A 381 28.80 21.77 -2.63
C GLU A 381 27.64 22.10 -1.69
N LEU A 382 26.94 21.09 -1.18
CA LEU A 382 25.77 21.28 -0.32
C LEU A 382 26.17 21.78 1.07
N GLY A 383 25.92 23.06 1.34
CA GLY A 383 26.14 23.69 2.63
C GLY A 383 24.99 23.56 3.65
N TYR A 384 24.29 22.43 3.67
CA TYR A 384 23.12 22.21 4.49
C TYR A 384 23.50 21.62 5.88
N ASN A 385 23.01 22.27 6.94
CA ASN A 385 23.14 21.74 8.31
C ASN A 385 22.05 20.68 8.56
N GLY A 386 22.43 19.42 8.67
CA GLY A 386 21.55 18.29 8.85
C GLY A 386 21.70 17.24 7.74
N ASP A 387 20.80 16.26 7.70
CA ASP A 387 20.77 15.25 6.65
C ASP A 387 19.57 15.46 5.71
N PRO A 388 19.72 16.20 4.59
CA PRO A 388 18.66 16.41 3.62
C PRO A 388 18.30 15.13 2.85
N TYR A 389 19.16 14.12 2.90
CA TYR A 389 18.98 12.81 2.28
C TYR A 389 18.29 11.81 3.21
N GLY A 390 18.17 12.13 4.51
CA GLY A 390 17.67 11.24 5.53
C GLY A 390 16.26 10.72 5.25
N PRO A 391 15.99 9.49 5.70
CA PRO A 391 14.66 8.89 5.53
C PRO A 391 13.60 9.65 6.32
N MET A 392 12.40 9.62 5.80
CA MET A 392 11.18 9.99 6.50
C MET A 392 10.44 8.70 6.84
N VAL A 393 10.09 8.52 8.11
CA VAL A 393 9.42 7.29 8.59
C VAL A 393 8.00 7.62 8.99
N LYS A 394 7.05 6.80 8.54
CA LYS A 394 5.66 6.85 8.96
C LYS A 394 5.15 5.46 9.28
N ASN A 395 4.58 5.31 10.46
CA ASN A 395 3.76 4.16 10.79
C ASN A 395 2.37 4.34 10.18
N VAL A 396 1.90 3.34 9.44
CA VAL A 396 0.58 3.33 8.82
C VAL A 396 -0.14 2.05 9.21
N VAL A 397 -1.37 2.20 9.68
CA VAL A 397 -2.27 1.08 9.95
C VAL A 397 -3.31 1.03 8.85
N LEU A 398 -3.38 -0.10 8.16
CA LEU A 398 -4.35 -0.37 7.10
C LEU A 398 -5.23 -1.53 7.54
N SER A 399 -6.52 -1.44 7.28
CA SER A 399 -7.46 -2.51 7.60
C SER A 399 -8.48 -2.70 6.48
N ASP A 400 -9.01 -3.92 6.41
CA ASP A 400 -10.13 -4.23 5.50
C ASP A 400 -11.08 -5.24 6.14
N ASN A 401 -12.37 -5.07 5.85
CA ASN A 401 -13.43 -6.02 6.15
C ASN A 401 -14.07 -6.44 4.83
N ASN A 402 -14.22 -7.73 4.62
CA ASN A 402 -14.80 -8.30 3.42
C ASN A 402 -15.89 -9.31 3.78
N LEU A 403 -17.01 -9.26 3.06
CA LEU A 403 -18.00 -10.32 3.03
C LEU A 403 -17.89 -11.03 1.69
N LYS A 404 -17.78 -12.33 1.71
CA LYS A 404 -17.53 -13.15 0.54
C LYS A 404 -18.50 -14.32 0.47
N PHE A 405 -19.05 -14.53 -0.72
CA PHE A 405 -19.82 -15.72 -1.07
C PHE A 405 -18.97 -16.64 -1.94
N THR A 406 -18.92 -17.92 -1.63
CA THR A 406 -18.15 -18.92 -2.36
C THR A 406 -19.08 -19.96 -2.97
N LEU A 407 -18.83 -20.32 -4.22
CA LEU A 407 -19.41 -21.48 -4.90
C LEU A 407 -18.29 -22.36 -5.43
N GLY A 408 -18.39 -23.67 -5.21
CA GLY A 408 -17.33 -24.57 -5.64
C GLY A 408 -17.78 -26.01 -5.84
N VAL A 409 -16.88 -26.76 -6.45
CA VAL A 409 -17.03 -28.19 -6.72
C VAL A 409 -15.78 -28.93 -6.26
N VAL A 410 -15.99 -30.17 -5.81
CA VAL A 410 -14.92 -31.12 -5.49
C VAL A 410 -15.09 -32.35 -6.37
N ALA A 411 -14.00 -32.78 -7.00
CA ALA A 411 -13.93 -34.08 -7.68
C ALA A 411 -12.96 -34.98 -6.91
N ASN A 412 -13.46 -36.13 -6.45
CA ASN A 412 -12.72 -37.11 -5.66
C ASN A 412 -12.26 -38.28 -6.53
N PHE A 413 -11.00 -38.66 -6.45
CA PHE A 413 -10.37 -39.76 -7.17
C PHE A 413 -9.59 -40.64 -6.18
N GLY A 414 -10.34 -41.46 -5.43
CA GLY A 414 -9.77 -42.25 -4.33
C GLY A 414 -9.27 -41.35 -3.21
N ASN A 415 -7.97 -41.36 -2.95
CA ASN A 415 -7.34 -40.50 -1.93
C ASN A 415 -7.03 -39.11 -2.42
N PHE A 416 -7.11 -38.82 -3.72
CA PHE A 416 -6.92 -37.51 -4.28
C PHE A 416 -8.26 -36.79 -4.45
N ALA A 417 -8.24 -35.48 -4.26
CA ALA A 417 -9.34 -34.61 -4.60
C ALA A 417 -8.82 -33.36 -5.30
N THR A 418 -9.57 -32.87 -6.27
CA THR A 418 -9.40 -31.56 -6.87
C THR A 418 -10.59 -30.69 -6.52
N CYS A 419 -10.33 -29.41 -6.30
CA CYS A 419 -11.35 -28.46 -5.95
C CYS A 419 -11.22 -27.25 -6.85
N LEU A 420 -12.35 -26.73 -7.28
CA LEU A 420 -12.44 -25.46 -8.02
C LEU A 420 -13.53 -24.62 -7.39
N ASP A 421 -13.25 -23.37 -7.07
CA ASP A 421 -14.28 -22.45 -6.60
C ASP A 421 -14.11 -21.03 -7.15
N TYR A 422 -15.23 -20.34 -7.15
CA TYR A 422 -15.32 -18.93 -7.46
C TYR A 422 -15.91 -18.18 -6.28
N ASN A 423 -15.20 -17.13 -5.86
CA ASN A 423 -15.54 -16.33 -4.70
C ASN A 423 -15.97 -14.94 -5.18
N ILE A 424 -17.12 -14.48 -4.69
CA ILE A 424 -17.75 -13.21 -5.03
C ILE A 424 -17.73 -12.32 -3.80
N GLY A 425 -17.14 -11.13 -3.91
CA GLY A 425 -17.03 -10.15 -2.83
C GLY A 425 -16.51 -8.82 -3.34
N LYS A 426 -15.84 -8.04 -2.51
CA LYS A 426 -15.15 -6.80 -2.95
C LYS A 426 -14.15 -7.09 -4.07
N VAL A 427 -13.56 -8.27 -4.06
CA VAL A 427 -12.65 -8.80 -5.06
C VAL A 427 -13.08 -10.21 -5.39
N ASN A 428 -13.22 -10.49 -6.68
CA ASN A 428 -13.55 -11.84 -7.12
C ASN A 428 -12.28 -12.70 -7.19
N ILE A 429 -12.37 -13.94 -6.70
CA ILE A 429 -11.25 -14.87 -6.63
C ILE A 429 -11.63 -16.17 -7.33
N LEU A 430 -10.79 -16.63 -8.24
CA LEU A 430 -10.82 -17.99 -8.76
C LEU A 430 -9.80 -18.80 -7.98
N SER A 431 -10.22 -19.97 -7.45
CA SER A 431 -9.35 -20.79 -6.65
C SER A 431 -9.35 -22.23 -7.14
N PHE A 432 -8.19 -22.86 -7.06
CA PHE A 432 -7.98 -24.28 -7.37
C PHE A 432 -7.21 -24.94 -6.22
N GLY A 433 -7.58 -26.17 -5.89
CA GLY A 433 -6.90 -26.95 -4.85
C GLY A 433 -6.65 -28.37 -5.29
N LEU A 434 -5.48 -28.90 -4.91
CA LEU A 434 -5.14 -30.31 -4.97
C LEU A 434 -4.97 -30.81 -3.54
N VAL A 435 -5.64 -31.88 -3.20
CA VAL A 435 -5.66 -32.45 -1.84
C VAL A 435 -5.41 -33.95 -1.91
N TYR A 436 -4.55 -34.44 -1.03
CA TYR A 436 -4.34 -35.86 -0.81
C TYR A 436 -4.72 -36.21 0.63
N LYS A 437 -5.56 -37.26 0.80
CA LYS A 437 -6.06 -37.71 2.09
C LYS A 437 -5.40 -39.02 2.51
N PHE A 438 -4.89 -39.07 3.74
CA PHE A 438 -4.37 -40.23 4.40
C PHE A 438 -5.36 -40.69 5.51
N ASP A 439 -5.99 -41.83 5.35
CA ASP A 439 -6.80 -42.44 6.41
C ASP A 439 -5.89 -43.23 7.35
N LEU A 440 -5.71 -42.75 8.58
CA LEU A 440 -4.78 -43.33 9.55
C LEU A 440 -5.41 -44.50 10.32
N ILE A 441 -6.74 -44.56 10.40
CA ILE A 441 -7.47 -45.67 10.98
C ILE A 441 -8.24 -46.36 9.85
N LYS A 442 -7.74 -47.51 9.38
CA LYS A 442 -8.52 -48.39 8.52
C LYS A 442 -9.61 -49.05 9.35
N LYS A 443 -10.88 -48.99 8.92
CA LYS A 443 -11.91 -49.91 9.42
C LYS A 443 -11.34 -51.32 9.30
N LYS A 444 -11.19 -52.04 10.41
CA LYS A 444 -11.12 -53.49 10.36
C LYS A 444 -12.43 -53.93 9.69
N ASN A 445 -12.33 -54.50 8.49
CA ASN A 445 -13.48 -55.22 7.90
C ASN A 445 -13.90 -56.25 8.93
N GLY A 446 -15.02 -56.00 9.57
CA GLY A 446 -15.66 -56.99 10.42
C GLY A 446 -15.94 -58.21 9.53
N VAL A 447 -15.38 -59.30 9.91
CA VAL A 447 -15.84 -60.62 9.48
C VAL A 447 -17.25 -60.72 10.05
N ASP A 448 -18.25 -60.53 9.18
CA ASP A 448 -19.63 -60.94 9.50
C ASP A 448 -19.62 -62.46 9.67
N ASN A 449 -19.80 -62.94 10.93
CA ASN A 449 -20.30 -64.27 11.23
C ASN A 449 -21.80 -64.15 11.41
#